data_ab39eb2b60c3303ade04a53b3ce65e3a
#
_entry.id   ab39eb2b60c3303ade04a53b3ce65e3a
#
_cell.length_a   1.000
_cell.length_b   1.000
_cell.length_c   1.000
_cell.angle_alpha   90.00
_cell.angle_beta   90.00
_cell.angle_gamma   90.00
#
_symmetry.space_group_name_H-M   'P 1'
#
loop_
_entity.id
_entity.type
_entity.pdbx_description
1 polymer ?
#
loop_
_entity_poly.entity_id
_entity_poly.type
_entity_poly.pdbx_seq_one_letter_code
_entity_poly.pdbx_strand_id
1 'polypeptide(L)'
;MKKFLNKNNIFSGLRLRQILNDLKRRPEDAAKDLSISHLKLQKILDGKAVLDLKLVTKITSIWPIKITDIINPYYDKEPNFKIMRAVVSKQTKRVMSREGIDYYEYRDTVMSKNAPFRPEWIRQLSYVNDNTPTNKALRWNRGHLLHQFTYFVGEVNFYYFDKNNKKRTAVMNTGDTMYIGPYVPHTFATRNKNCNGFIIAITFLDKITTEIQNELLDYGRKKSLMFFESKANNSINKVTVLKYNKAKLKKTTKDSFTILKTKELASTKLAKSAKSYEIEVMKNNKLKQSSFAHQYIYVLSKNGSIKIENKDIRVKCNDTIYIKPLTEHYFSSKGLKILILSVDSKINEEAKLQLNQIGKKNLDRIIYDDTAWFKR
;
A
#
# COMPACT_ATOMS: atom_id res chain seq x y z
N MET A 1 13.94 -18.79 -15.96
CA MET A 1 12.74 -19.61 -15.71
C MET A 1 13.03 -20.87 -14.87
N LYS A 2 13.91 -21.83 -15.26
CA LYS A 2 14.24 -23.05 -14.45
C LYS A 2 14.69 -22.74 -12.99
N LYS A 3 15.51 -21.73 -12.74
CA LYS A 3 15.98 -21.33 -11.39
C LYS A 3 14.84 -20.76 -10.50
N PHE A 4 13.83 -20.13 -11.10
CA PHE A 4 12.66 -19.59 -10.41
C PHE A 4 11.66 -20.71 -10.02
N LEU A 5 11.40 -21.64 -10.95
CA LEU A 5 10.55 -22.82 -10.70
C LEU A 5 11.13 -23.69 -9.57
N ASN A 6 12.47 -23.87 -9.52
CA ASN A 6 13.11 -24.68 -8.48
C ASN A 6 12.95 -24.07 -7.08
N LYS A 7 13.04 -22.74 -6.94
CA LYS A 7 12.83 -22.07 -5.64
C LYS A 7 11.38 -22.16 -5.14
N ASN A 8 10.41 -22.03 -6.05
CA ASN A 8 8.99 -22.16 -5.69
C ASN A 8 8.65 -23.59 -5.27
N ASN A 9 9.23 -24.60 -5.92
CA ASN A 9 9.04 -26.00 -5.57
C ASN A 9 9.60 -26.31 -4.16
N ILE A 10 10.80 -25.83 -3.85
CA ILE A 10 11.42 -25.99 -2.53
C ILE A 10 10.51 -25.35 -1.45
N PHE A 11 10.01 -24.14 -1.69
CA PHE A 11 9.14 -23.47 -0.74
C PHE A 11 7.82 -24.22 -0.54
N SER A 12 7.14 -24.61 -1.62
CA SER A 12 5.87 -25.36 -1.55
C SER A 12 6.05 -26.72 -0.87
N GLY A 13 7.18 -27.38 -1.09
CA GLY A 13 7.53 -28.62 -0.41
C GLY A 13 7.73 -28.45 1.09
N LEU A 14 8.49 -27.42 1.50
CA LEU A 14 8.65 -27.08 2.92
C LEU A 14 7.31 -26.76 3.56
N ARG A 15 6.47 -25.96 2.91
CA ARG A 15 5.15 -25.57 3.43
C ARG A 15 4.23 -26.79 3.58
N LEU A 16 4.22 -27.70 2.59
CA LEU A 16 3.44 -28.92 2.68
C LEU A 16 3.94 -29.82 3.82
N ARG A 17 5.25 -29.89 4.05
CA ARG A 17 5.85 -30.63 5.17
C ARG A 17 5.38 -30.10 6.52
N GLN A 18 5.30 -28.76 6.68
CA GLN A 18 4.76 -28.12 7.87
C GLN A 18 3.28 -28.47 8.09
N ILE A 19 2.46 -28.40 7.04
CA ILE A 19 1.06 -28.80 7.10
C ILE A 19 0.90 -30.24 7.55
N LEU A 20 1.70 -31.18 7.01
CA LEU A 20 1.68 -32.58 7.46
C LEU A 20 2.02 -32.69 8.95
N ASN A 21 3.01 -31.91 9.39
CA ASN A 21 3.41 -31.86 10.79
C ASN A 21 2.25 -31.34 11.69
N ASP A 22 1.57 -30.27 11.28
CA ASP A 22 0.47 -29.68 12.02
C ASP A 22 -0.74 -30.62 12.09
N LEU A 23 -1.03 -31.32 11.01
CA LEU A 23 -2.08 -32.33 10.91
C LEU A 23 -1.69 -33.67 11.50
N LYS A 24 -0.44 -33.83 12.02
CA LYS A 24 0.11 -35.07 12.59
C LYS A 24 0.04 -36.25 11.62
N ARG A 25 0.32 -35.97 10.33
CA ARG A 25 0.32 -36.97 9.26
C ARG A 25 1.75 -37.30 8.84
N ARG A 26 2.09 -38.57 8.83
CA ARG A 26 3.33 -39.02 8.23
C ARG A 26 3.22 -38.95 6.70
N PRO A 27 4.34 -38.83 5.98
CA PRO A 27 4.34 -38.80 4.51
C PRO A 27 3.63 -40.00 3.87
N GLU A 28 3.73 -41.19 4.48
CA GLU A 28 3.10 -42.41 4.00
C GLU A 28 1.57 -42.32 4.11
N ASP A 29 1.06 -41.82 5.23
CA ASP A 29 -0.38 -41.65 5.47
C ASP A 29 -0.96 -40.57 4.54
N ALA A 30 -0.24 -39.47 4.38
CA ALA A 30 -0.61 -38.40 3.46
C ALA A 30 -0.63 -38.87 1.99
N ALA A 31 0.31 -39.70 1.58
CA ALA A 31 0.33 -40.28 0.23
C ALA A 31 -0.92 -41.14 -0.04
N LYS A 32 -1.33 -41.93 0.95
CA LYS A 32 -2.58 -42.72 0.89
C LYS A 32 -3.82 -41.81 0.79
N ASP A 33 -3.96 -40.81 1.66
CA ASP A 33 -5.07 -39.84 1.63
C ASP A 33 -5.18 -39.18 0.24
N LEU A 34 -4.04 -38.76 -0.31
CA LEU A 34 -3.98 -38.09 -1.58
C LEU A 34 -4.04 -39.05 -2.79
N SER A 35 -4.06 -40.37 -2.58
CA SER A 35 -4.02 -41.40 -3.63
C SER A 35 -2.89 -41.15 -4.63
N ILE A 36 -1.68 -40.86 -4.12
CA ILE A 36 -0.45 -40.73 -4.91
C ILE A 36 0.62 -41.63 -4.35
N SER A 37 1.64 -41.95 -5.14
CA SER A 37 2.75 -42.75 -4.62
C SER A 37 3.54 -41.99 -3.57
N HIS A 38 4.03 -42.68 -2.54
CA HIS A 38 4.92 -42.11 -1.53
C HIS A 38 6.14 -41.43 -2.17
N LEU A 39 6.73 -42.04 -3.21
CA LEU A 39 7.85 -41.49 -3.93
C LEU A 39 7.53 -40.12 -4.60
N LYS A 40 6.30 -39.98 -5.18
CA LYS A 40 5.85 -38.72 -5.75
C LYS A 40 5.70 -37.66 -4.66
N LEU A 41 5.08 -37.98 -3.54
CA LEU A 41 4.95 -37.05 -2.41
C LEU A 41 6.31 -36.65 -1.87
N GLN A 42 7.22 -37.59 -1.66
CA GLN A 42 8.57 -37.30 -1.17
C GLN A 42 9.33 -36.35 -2.10
N LYS A 43 9.26 -36.52 -3.42
CA LYS A 43 9.84 -35.59 -4.40
C LYS A 43 9.27 -34.18 -4.25
N ILE A 44 7.98 -34.03 -3.97
CA ILE A 44 7.33 -32.73 -3.73
C ILE A 44 7.84 -32.12 -2.43
N LEU A 45 7.86 -32.87 -1.33
CA LEU A 45 8.35 -32.45 -0.02
C LEU A 45 9.82 -31.99 -0.05
N ASP A 46 10.61 -32.61 -0.91
CA ASP A 46 12.03 -32.25 -1.12
C ASP A 46 12.23 -31.12 -2.14
N GLY A 47 11.16 -30.57 -2.70
CA GLY A 47 11.21 -29.53 -3.73
C GLY A 47 11.74 -30.00 -5.09
N LYS A 48 11.82 -31.33 -5.31
CA LYS A 48 12.27 -31.95 -6.56
C LYS A 48 11.17 -32.11 -7.61
N ALA A 49 9.91 -32.00 -7.18
CA ALA A 49 8.73 -32.04 -8.06
C ALA A 49 7.80 -30.86 -7.77
N VAL A 50 7.01 -30.50 -8.79
CA VAL A 50 6.04 -29.40 -8.69
C VAL A 50 4.81 -29.85 -7.91
N LEU A 51 4.36 -29.05 -6.98
CA LEU A 51 3.02 -29.13 -6.40
C LEU A 51 2.04 -28.40 -7.32
N ASP A 52 1.37 -29.15 -8.19
CA ASP A 52 0.45 -28.60 -9.19
C ASP A 52 -0.91 -28.22 -8.57
N LEU A 53 -1.67 -27.38 -9.29
CA LEU A 53 -2.97 -26.89 -8.82
C LEU A 53 -3.97 -28.02 -8.57
N LYS A 54 -3.94 -29.10 -9.37
CA LYS A 54 -4.83 -30.26 -9.22
C LYS A 54 -4.59 -30.94 -7.87
N LEU A 55 -3.32 -31.11 -7.50
CA LEU A 55 -2.98 -31.70 -6.20
C LEU A 55 -3.28 -30.74 -5.05
N VAL A 56 -3.05 -29.43 -5.21
CA VAL A 56 -3.43 -28.40 -4.22
C VAL A 56 -4.94 -28.46 -3.96
N THR A 57 -5.76 -28.47 -5.00
CA THR A 57 -7.23 -28.58 -4.87
C THR A 57 -7.63 -29.87 -4.17
N LYS A 58 -6.99 -31.00 -4.50
CA LYS A 58 -7.25 -32.27 -3.79
C LYS A 58 -6.89 -32.20 -2.32
N ILE A 59 -5.75 -31.61 -1.97
CA ILE A 59 -5.30 -31.41 -0.59
C ILE A 59 -6.35 -30.61 0.20
N THR A 60 -6.81 -29.48 -0.32
CA THR A 60 -7.78 -28.61 0.37
C THR A 60 -9.20 -29.19 0.42
N SER A 61 -9.53 -30.18 -0.41
CA SER A 61 -10.80 -30.90 -0.32
C SER A 61 -10.80 -32.02 0.72
N ILE A 62 -9.62 -32.53 1.10
CA ILE A 62 -9.47 -33.65 2.04
C ILE A 62 -9.07 -33.15 3.43
N TRP A 63 -8.20 -32.17 3.51
CA TRP A 63 -7.68 -31.65 4.78
C TRP A 63 -8.26 -30.27 5.08
N PRO A 64 -8.46 -29.91 6.37
CA PRO A 64 -9.05 -28.64 6.79
C PRO A 64 -8.07 -27.47 6.69
N ILE A 65 -7.58 -27.20 5.48
CA ILE A 65 -6.63 -26.14 5.18
C ILE A 65 -7.08 -25.35 3.94
N LYS A 66 -6.62 -24.11 3.84
CA LYS A 66 -6.92 -23.21 2.70
C LYS A 66 -5.81 -23.30 1.65
N ILE A 67 -6.13 -22.93 0.42
CA ILE A 67 -5.11 -22.81 -0.66
C ILE A 67 -4.00 -21.86 -0.24
N THR A 68 -4.33 -20.79 0.46
CA THR A 68 -3.38 -19.79 0.97
C THR A 68 -2.39 -20.34 2.01
N ASP A 69 -2.73 -21.45 2.64
CA ASP A 69 -1.82 -22.12 3.60
C ASP A 69 -0.69 -22.87 2.87
N ILE A 70 -0.94 -23.26 1.62
CA ILE A 70 0.03 -23.97 0.78
C ILE A 70 0.81 -23.02 -0.10
N ILE A 71 0.13 -22.05 -0.73
CA ILE A 71 0.71 -21.11 -1.68
C ILE A 71 1.05 -19.82 -0.93
N ASN A 72 2.34 -19.52 -0.79
CA ASN A 72 2.75 -18.24 -0.21
C ASN A 72 2.75 -17.14 -1.29
N PRO A 73 1.77 -16.21 -1.23
CA PRO A 73 1.71 -15.10 -2.19
C PRO A 73 2.88 -14.10 -2.05
N TYR A 74 3.63 -14.14 -0.94
CA TYR A 74 4.76 -13.23 -0.66
C TYR A 74 6.11 -13.74 -1.15
N TYR A 75 6.17 -14.90 -1.78
CA TYR A 75 7.46 -15.46 -2.26
C TYR A 75 8.06 -14.74 -3.46
N ASP A 76 7.27 -13.92 -4.14
CA ASP A 76 7.73 -13.10 -5.27
C ASP A 76 8.57 -11.92 -4.75
N LYS A 77 9.88 -12.14 -4.63
CA LYS A 77 10.83 -11.13 -4.12
C LYS A 77 10.88 -9.93 -5.06
N GLU A 78 10.26 -8.86 -4.67
CA GLU A 78 10.49 -7.57 -5.29
C GLU A 78 11.80 -6.93 -4.76
N PRO A 79 12.46 -6.08 -5.58
CA PRO A 79 13.62 -5.31 -5.14
C PRO A 79 13.26 -4.38 -3.96
N ASN A 80 14.28 -4.00 -3.17
CA ASN A 80 14.08 -3.14 -2.00
C ASN A 80 13.55 -1.73 -2.37
N PHE A 81 13.73 -1.31 -3.62
CA PHE A 81 13.12 -0.11 -4.15
C PHE A 81 12.78 -0.27 -5.64
N LYS A 82 11.82 0.52 -6.11
CA LYS A 82 11.41 0.60 -7.52
C LYS A 82 11.28 2.06 -7.91
N ILE A 83 11.48 2.33 -9.19
CA ILE A 83 11.36 3.69 -9.74
C ILE A 83 10.50 3.62 -10.99
N MET A 84 9.58 4.56 -11.12
CA MET A 84 8.89 4.85 -12.38
C MET A 84 9.24 6.26 -12.82
N ARG A 85 9.80 6.39 -14.01
CA ARG A 85 10.15 7.67 -14.59
C ARG A 85 8.91 8.38 -15.12
N ALA A 86 8.90 9.70 -15.02
CA ALA A 86 7.78 10.54 -15.48
C ALA A 86 7.43 10.29 -16.96
N VAL A 87 8.43 10.05 -17.80
CA VAL A 87 8.23 9.76 -19.23
C VAL A 87 7.49 8.42 -19.42
N VAL A 88 7.83 7.41 -18.65
CA VAL A 88 7.15 6.08 -18.67
C VAL A 88 5.72 6.21 -18.14
N SER A 89 5.54 6.93 -17.01
CA SER A 89 4.21 7.22 -16.47
C SER A 89 3.29 7.89 -17.50
N LYS A 90 3.82 8.86 -18.27
CA LYS A 90 3.06 9.55 -19.32
C LYS A 90 2.56 8.60 -20.43
N GLN A 91 3.31 7.55 -20.74
CA GLN A 91 2.92 6.56 -21.76
C GLN A 91 1.74 5.67 -21.31
N THR A 92 1.47 5.56 -20.02
CA THR A 92 0.37 4.78 -19.45
C THR A 92 -0.95 5.54 -19.38
N LYS A 93 -1.03 6.70 -20.03
CA LYS A 93 -2.21 7.56 -20.07
C LYS A 93 -3.45 6.79 -20.49
N ARG A 94 -4.52 6.94 -19.70
CA ARG A 94 -5.86 6.43 -20.00
C ARG A 94 -6.91 7.41 -19.52
N VAL A 95 -7.95 7.59 -20.30
CA VAL A 95 -9.09 8.46 -19.95
C VAL A 95 -10.20 7.58 -19.39
N MET A 96 -10.79 8.05 -18.30
CA MET A 96 -11.94 7.44 -17.65
C MET A 96 -13.13 8.37 -17.75
N SER A 97 -14.21 7.87 -18.38
CA SER A 97 -15.46 8.62 -18.53
C SER A 97 -16.40 8.34 -17.36
N ARG A 98 -17.20 9.32 -17.01
CA ARG A 98 -18.34 9.20 -16.09
C ARG A 98 -19.60 9.72 -16.78
N GLU A 99 -20.63 8.89 -16.84
CA GLU A 99 -21.87 9.21 -17.54
C GLU A 99 -21.63 9.67 -19.00
N GLY A 100 -20.70 8.99 -19.71
CA GLY A 100 -20.36 9.27 -21.09
C GLY A 100 -19.48 10.50 -21.34
N ILE A 101 -19.05 11.20 -20.29
CA ILE A 101 -18.18 12.38 -20.40
C ILE A 101 -16.79 12.02 -19.90
N ASP A 102 -15.75 12.38 -20.66
CA ASP A 102 -14.36 12.26 -20.24
C ASP A 102 -14.11 13.08 -18.98
N TYR A 103 -13.82 12.39 -17.87
CA TYR A 103 -13.85 13.00 -16.56
C TYR A 103 -12.45 13.08 -15.92
N TYR A 104 -11.66 12.00 -16.05
CA TYR A 104 -10.31 11.94 -15.51
C TYR A 104 -9.33 11.33 -16.53
N GLU A 105 -8.11 11.85 -16.55
CA GLU A 105 -6.95 11.16 -17.13
C GLU A 105 -6.15 10.52 -16.00
N TYR A 106 -5.98 9.21 -16.04
CA TYR A 106 -5.14 8.46 -15.14
C TYR A 106 -3.77 8.17 -15.77
N ARG A 107 -2.75 8.10 -14.93
CA ARG A 107 -1.44 7.56 -15.30
C ARG A 107 -0.95 6.66 -14.18
N ASP A 108 -0.22 5.61 -14.56
CA ASP A 108 0.43 4.77 -13.56
C ASP A 108 1.56 5.53 -12.88
N THR A 109 1.78 5.20 -11.64
CA THR A 109 2.93 5.60 -10.84
C THR A 109 3.64 4.33 -10.36
N VAL A 110 4.75 4.46 -9.66
CA VAL A 110 5.45 3.27 -9.14
C VAL A 110 4.53 2.48 -8.22
N MET A 111 4.41 1.17 -8.48
CA MET A 111 3.63 0.24 -7.67
C MET A 111 4.50 -0.94 -7.22
N SER A 112 4.17 -1.49 -6.07
CA SER A 112 4.73 -2.72 -5.52
C SER A 112 3.61 -3.68 -5.17
N LYS A 113 3.81 -4.97 -5.44
CA LYS A 113 2.89 -6.05 -5.02
C LYS A 113 2.78 -6.14 -3.50
N ASN A 114 3.85 -5.77 -2.79
CA ASN A 114 3.97 -5.86 -1.35
C ASN A 114 3.55 -4.58 -0.61
N ALA A 115 3.35 -3.46 -1.34
CA ALA A 115 2.92 -2.21 -0.72
C ALA A 115 1.45 -2.29 -0.28
N PRO A 116 1.12 -1.81 0.94
CA PRO A 116 -0.26 -1.79 1.43
C PRO A 116 -1.08 -0.63 0.83
N PHE A 117 -0.61 0.00 -0.22
CA PHE A 117 -1.24 1.16 -0.85
C PHE A 117 -1.20 1.07 -2.38
N ARG A 118 -2.08 1.85 -3.03
CA ARG A 118 -2.15 2.03 -4.49
C ARG A 118 -2.09 3.52 -4.79
N PRO A 119 -0.99 4.00 -5.39
CA PRO A 119 -0.85 5.39 -5.80
C PRO A 119 -1.33 5.59 -7.23
N GLU A 120 -1.96 6.73 -7.48
CA GLU A 120 -2.51 7.14 -8.77
C GLU A 120 -2.17 8.60 -9.06
N TRP A 121 -1.83 8.90 -10.30
CA TRP A 121 -1.77 10.25 -10.83
C TRP A 121 -3.05 10.51 -11.61
N ILE A 122 -3.83 11.54 -11.23
CA ILE A 122 -5.16 11.80 -11.78
C ILE A 122 -5.29 13.26 -12.18
N ARG A 123 -5.38 13.52 -13.49
CA ARG A 123 -5.66 14.86 -14.03
C ARG A 123 -7.16 15.07 -14.17
N GLN A 124 -7.62 16.25 -13.76
CA GLN A 124 -9.02 16.64 -13.85
C GLN A 124 -9.33 17.12 -15.27
N LEU A 125 -10.21 16.45 -16.00
CA LEU A 125 -10.70 16.88 -17.32
C LEU A 125 -12.00 17.68 -17.18
N SER A 126 -12.80 17.42 -16.15
CA SER A 126 -14.02 18.17 -15.83
C SER A 126 -13.68 19.55 -15.29
N TYR A 127 -14.18 20.57 -15.97
CA TYR A 127 -14.04 21.98 -15.60
C TYR A 127 -15.29 22.50 -14.88
N VAL A 128 -15.10 23.32 -13.86
CA VAL A 128 -16.13 24.04 -13.14
C VAL A 128 -15.82 25.54 -13.10
N ASN A 129 -16.83 26.36 -13.32
CA ASN A 129 -16.72 27.81 -13.31
C ASN A 129 -17.09 28.45 -11.95
N ASP A 130 -17.53 27.64 -11.00
CA ASP A 130 -17.90 28.05 -9.65
C ASP A 130 -17.44 27.00 -8.60
N ASN A 131 -17.64 27.33 -7.33
CA ASN A 131 -17.31 26.44 -6.22
C ASN A 131 -18.56 25.72 -5.66
N THR A 132 -19.67 25.75 -6.37
CA THR A 132 -20.94 25.19 -5.89
C THR A 132 -20.90 23.67 -5.89
N PRO A 133 -21.19 22.97 -4.78
CA PRO A 133 -21.15 21.51 -4.73
C PRO A 133 -22.31 20.85 -5.49
N THR A 134 -23.22 21.65 -6.05
CA THR A 134 -24.36 21.23 -6.89
C THR A 134 -24.13 21.55 -8.37
N ASN A 135 -22.93 21.99 -8.77
CA ASN A 135 -22.58 22.26 -10.15
C ASN A 135 -22.90 21.06 -11.05
N LYS A 136 -23.60 21.31 -12.17
CA LYS A 136 -24.07 20.25 -13.10
C LYS A 136 -22.95 19.48 -13.81
N ALA A 137 -21.74 20.03 -13.85
CA ALA A 137 -20.55 19.34 -14.41
C ALA A 137 -20.01 18.24 -13.48
N LEU A 138 -20.42 18.19 -12.22
CA LEU A 138 -19.92 17.24 -11.25
C LEU A 138 -20.56 15.85 -11.42
N ARG A 139 -19.69 14.82 -11.40
CA ARG A 139 -20.08 13.41 -11.39
C ARG A 139 -19.55 12.76 -10.12
N TRP A 140 -20.44 12.42 -9.22
CA TRP A 140 -20.11 11.90 -7.89
C TRP A 140 -19.84 10.40 -7.91
N ASN A 141 -18.84 9.95 -7.15
CA ASN A 141 -18.74 8.54 -6.78
C ASN A 141 -19.56 8.24 -5.51
N ARG A 142 -19.70 6.96 -5.21
CA ARG A 142 -20.38 6.49 -3.98
C ARG A 142 -19.43 6.30 -2.80
N GLY A 143 -18.18 6.72 -2.94
CA GLY A 143 -17.12 6.36 -2.01
C GLY A 143 -16.62 4.92 -2.22
N HIS A 144 -15.52 4.58 -1.58
CA HIS A 144 -14.89 3.26 -1.62
C HIS A 144 -14.44 2.84 -0.22
N LEU A 145 -14.20 1.55 0.00
CA LEU A 145 -13.73 1.02 1.29
C LEU A 145 -12.37 1.60 1.70
N LEU A 146 -11.53 1.94 0.73
CA LEU A 146 -10.17 2.40 0.97
C LEU A 146 -10.15 3.79 1.62
N HIS A 147 -9.21 3.99 2.53
CA HIS A 147 -8.74 5.32 2.91
C HIS A 147 -8.02 5.96 1.73
N GLN A 148 -8.09 7.29 1.61
CA GLN A 148 -7.36 8.00 0.56
C GLN A 148 -6.70 9.25 1.12
N PHE A 149 -5.39 9.36 0.89
CA PHE A 149 -4.64 10.60 0.98
C PHE A 149 -4.52 11.22 -0.41
N THR A 150 -4.60 12.56 -0.50
CA THR A 150 -4.46 13.26 -1.78
C THR A 150 -3.62 14.52 -1.62
N TYR A 151 -2.66 14.70 -2.53
CA TYR A 151 -1.88 15.91 -2.71
C TYR A 151 -2.33 16.61 -4.00
N PHE A 152 -2.58 17.92 -3.95
CA PHE A 152 -3.11 18.71 -5.05
C PHE A 152 -2.00 19.46 -5.78
N VAL A 153 -2.11 19.53 -7.11
CA VAL A 153 -1.25 20.33 -7.98
C VAL A 153 -2.14 21.11 -8.96
N GLY A 154 -1.97 22.44 -8.97
CA GLY A 154 -2.84 23.33 -9.73
C GLY A 154 -4.14 23.68 -9.00
N GLU A 155 -5.09 24.21 -9.74
CA GLU A 155 -6.36 24.72 -9.23
C GLU A 155 -7.44 23.63 -9.33
N VAL A 156 -7.71 22.93 -8.24
CA VAL A 156 -8.67 21.83 -8.18
C VAL A 156 -9.68 22.08 -7.08
N ASN A 157 -10.95 21.85 -7.35
CA ASN A 157 -11.96 21.72 -6.31
C ASN A 157 -12.12 20.27 -5.88
N PHE A 158 -12.15 20.04 -4.58
CA PHE A 158 -12.51 18.79 -3.95
C PHE A 158 -13.94 18.91 -3.40
N TYR A 159 -14.82 18.03 -3.84
CA TYR A 159 -16.20 17.95 -3.41
C TYR A 159 -16.42 16.67 -2.62
N TYR A 160 -17.12 16.75 -1.48
CA TYR A 160 -17.32 15.62 -0.58
C TYR A 160 -18.61 15.77 0.23
N PHE A 161 -19.06 14.66 0.81
CA PHE A 161 -20.11 14.68 1.82
C PHE A 161 -19.49 14.78 3.20
N ASP A 162 -19.97 15.72 4.01
CA ASP A 162 -19.55 15.86 5.41
C ASP A 162 -20.22 14.82 6.32
N LYS A 163 -19.88 14.82 7.62
CA LYS A 163 -20.46 13.93 8.63
C LYS A 163 -21.99 14.02 8.76
N ASN A 164 -22.59 15.14 8.33
CA ASN A 164 -24.04 15.37 8.35
C ASN A 164 -24.68 15.06 6.99
N ASN A 165 -23.97 14.37 6.11
CA ASN A 165 -24.39 14.02 4.75
C ASN A 165 -24.72 15.24 3.87
N LYS A 166 -24.08 16.38 4.16
CA LYS A 166 -24.21 17.61 3.35
C LYS A 166 -23.06 17.70 2.37
N LYS A 167 -23.37 18.08 1.12
CA LYS A 167 -22.37 18.37 0.08
C LYS A 167 -21.51 19.56 0.46
N ARG A 168 -20.20 19.44 0.35
CA ARG A 168 -19.20 20.46 0.65
C ARG A 168 -18.22 20.61 -0.49
N THR A 169 -17.61 21.78 -0.57
CA THR A 169 -16.52 22.09 -1.48
C THR A 169 -15.31 22.56 -0.67
N ALA A 170 -14.15 22.03 -1.00
CA ALA A 170 -12.87 22.58 -0.59
C ALA A 170 -12.12 23.06 -1.84
N VAL A 171 -11.83 24.35 -1.89
CA VAL A 171 -11.05 24.99 -2.96
C VAL A 171 -9.58 24.69 -2.70
N MET A 172 -8.94 23.85 -3.54
CA MET A 172 -7.59 23.34 -3.34
C MET A 172 -6.62 23.94 -4.36
N ASN A 173 -5.38 24.16 -3.93
CA ASN A 173 -4.30 24.68 -4.75
C ASN A 173 -3.05 23.77 -4.57
N THR A 174 -2.00 24.05 -5.32
CA THR A 174 -0.75 23.28 -5.22
C THR A 174 -0.22 23.24 -3.78
N GLY A 175 0.04 22.03 -3.29
CA GLY A 175 0.54 21.77 -1.95
C GLY A 175 -0.56 21.53 -0.90
N ASP A 176 -1.80 21.91 -1.16
CA ASP A 176 -2.93 21.55 -0.30
C ASP A 176 -3.08 20.03 -0.29
N THR A 177 -3.59 19.49 0.81
CA THR A 177 -3.78 18.04 0.97
C THR A 177 -5.11 17.72 1.63
N MET A 178 -5.61 16.52 1.36
CA MET A 178 -6.77 16.01 2.07
C MET A 178 -6.60 14.52 2.40
N TYR A 179 -7.37 14.11 3.38
CA TYR A 179 -7.61 12.71 3.70
C TYR A 179 -9.12 12.45 3.72
N ILE A 180 -9.54 11.31 3.16
CA ILE A 180 -10.89 10.79 3.28
C ILE A 180 -10.88 9.36 3.78
N GLY A 181 -11.82 9.05 4.69
CA GLY A 181 -12.08 7.70 5.18
C GLY A 181 -13.00 6.90 4.26
N PRO A 182 -13.23 5.62 4.61
CA PRO A 182 -14.09 4.74 3.84
C PRO A 182 -15.49 5.29 3.59
N TYR A 183 -16.02 5.01 2.40
CA TYR A 183 -17.38 5.29 1.97
C TYR A 183 -17.79 6.75 2.05
N VAL A 184 -16.86 7.70 1.93
CA VAL A 184 -17.17 9.10 1.73
C VAL A 184 -17.39 9.36 0.22
N PRO A 185 -18.60 9.72 -0.22
CA PRO A 185 -18.83 10.12 -1.61
C PRO A 185 -18.05 11.39 -1.91
N HIS A 186 -17.37 11.41 -3.05
CA HIS A 186 -16.52 12.54 -3.41
C HIS A 186 -16.29 12.66 -4.92
N THR A 187 -15.80 13.80 -5.35
CA THR A 187 -15.36 14.04 -6.72
C THR A 187 -14.40 15.22 -6.78
N PHE A 188 -13.73 15.38 -7.92
CA PHE A 188 -12.78 16.46 -8.18
C PHE A 188 -13.08 17.10 -9.53
N ALA A 189 -12.80 18.40 -9.66
CA ALA A 189 -12.85 19.10 -10.93
C ALA A 189 -11.81 20.23 -10.96
N THR A 190 -11.30 20.57 -12.13
CA THR A 190 -10.40 21.73 -12.28
C THR A 190 -11.18 23.03 -12.33
N ARG A 191 -10.62 24.12 -11.76
CA ARG A 191 -11.13 25.49 -11.89
C ARG A 191 -10.46 26.26 -13.03
N ASN A 192 -9.37 25.72 -13.58
CA ASN A 192 -8.64 26.38 -14.65
C ASN A 192 -8.91 25.66 -15.97
N LYS A 193 -9.55 26.33 -16.91
CA LYS A 193 -9.90 25.79 -18.23
C LYS A 193 -8.68 25.55 -19.12
N ASN A 194 -7.62 26.36 -18.96
CA ASN A 194 -6.45 26.34 -19.80
C ASN A 194 -5.35 25.40 -19.26
N CYS A 195 -5.33 25.17 -17.94
CA CYS A 195 -4.34 24.34 -17.27
C CYS A 195 -5.03 23.43 -16.26
N ASN A 196 -5.41 22.24 -16.72
CA ASN A 196 -6.08 21.28 -15.85
C ASN A 196 -5.17 20.87 -14.68
N GLY A 197 -5.65 21.05 -13.47
CA GLY A 197 -5.00 20.55 -12.27
C GLY A 197 -5.00 19.03 -12.22
N PHE A 198 -4.10 18.48 -11.42
CA PHE A 198 -4.04 17.04 -11.14
C PHE A 198 -3.83 16.77 -9.66
N ILE A 199 -4.04 15.54 -9.29
CA ILE A 199 -3.84 15.06 -7.92
C ILE A 199 -2.94 13.82 -7.92
N ILE A 200 -2.20 13.67 -6.82
CA ILE A 200 -1.58 12.39 -6.45
C ILE A 200 -2.47 11.80 -5.38
N ALA A 201 -3.25 10.80 -5.76
CA ALA A 201 -4.13 10.07 -4.86
C ALA A 201 -3.47 8.77 -4.44
N ILE A 202 -3.48 8.45 -3.15
CA ILE A 202 -2.92 7.23 -2.63
C ILE A 202 -3.96 6.58 -1.74
N THR A 203 -4.44 5.43 -2.21
CA THR A 203 -5.46 4.65 -1.52
C THR A 203 -4.80 3.48 -0.75
N PHE A 204 -5.32 3.17 0.42
CA PHE A 204 -4.82 2.09 1.26
C PHE A 204 -5.91 1.53 2.17
N LEU A 205 -5.75 0.25 2.55
CA LEU A 205 -6.48 -0.35 3.65
C LEU A 205 -5.70 -0.12 4.95
N ASP A 206 -6.38 0.12 6.06
CA ASP A 206 -5.75 0.15 7.38
C ASP A 206 -6.01 -1.18 8.10
N LYS A 207 -7.04 -1.27 8.92
CA LYS A 207 -7.36 -2.47 9.70
C LYS A 207 -8.35 -3.40 9.00
N ILE A 208 -9.19 -2.89 8.12
CA ILE A 208 -10.16 -3.72 7.37
C ILE A 208 -9.45 -4.41 6.21
N THR A 209 -8.75 -5.49 6.53
CA THR A 209 -7.98 -6.27 5.55
C THR A 209 -8.88 -7.16 4.69
N THR A 210 -8.32 -7.78 3.65
CA THR A 210 -9.03 -8.76 2.83
C THR A 210 -9.46 -9.98 3.64
N GLU A 211 -8.66 -10.38 4.61
CA GLU A 211 -8.98 -11.49 5.52
C GLU A 211 -10.25 -11.18 6.32
N ILE A 212 -10.35 -9.96 6.90
CA ILE A 212 -11.56 -9.52 7.61
C ILE A 212 -12.78 -9.48 6.66
N GLN A 213 -12.59 -9.00 5.42
CA GLN A 213 -13.67 -8.99 4.43
C GLN A 213 -14.17 -10.41 4.12
N ASN A 214 -13.24 -11.36 3.95
CA ASN A 214 -13.58 -12.77 3.71
C ASN A 214 -14.31 -13.39 4.90
N GLU A 215 -13.90 -13.07 6.12
CA GLU A 215 -14.56 -13.55 7.35
C GLU A 215 -15.99 -13.00 7.47
N LEU A 216 -16.19 -11.71 7.20
CA LEU A 216 -17.54 -11.11 7.17
C LEU A 216 -18.41 -11.73 6.07
N LEU A 217 -17.84 -12.08 4.93
CA LEU A 217 -18.54 -12.77 3.85
C LEU A 217 -18.98 -14.17 4.29
N ASP A 218 -18.14 -14.91 5.00
CA ASP A 218 -18.43 -16.24 5.53
C ASP A 218 -19.57 -16.21 6.57
N TYR A 219 -19.57 -15.22 7.47
CA TYR A 219 -20.69 -15.04 8.42
C TYR A 219 -22.01 -14.64 7.76
N GLY A 220 -21.94 -14.02 6.57
CA GLY A 220 -23.08 -13.44 5.90
C GLY A 220 -23.63 -12.19 6.60
N ARG A 221 -24.48 -11.43 5.90
CA ARG A 221 -24.94 -10.12 6.35
C ARG A 221 -25.56 -10.10 7.74
N LYS A 222 -26.44 -11.07 8.08
CA LYS A 222 -27.18 -11.07 9.35
C LYS A 222 -26.26 -11.19 10.55
N LYS A 223 -25.30 -12.12 10.52
CA LYS A 223 -24.34 -12.32 11.60
C LYS A 223 -23.31 -11.20 11.66
N SER A 224 -22.85 -10.72 10.50
CA SER A 224 -21.89 -9.61 10.45
C SER A 224 -22.40 -8.33 11.10
N LEU A 225 -23.72 -8.08 11.12
CA LEU A 225 -24.31 -6.92 11.81
C LEU A 225 -24.05 -6.92 13.31
N MET A 226 -23.78 -8.08 13.93
CA MET A 226 -23.46 -8.19 15.35
C MET A 226 -22.14 -7.53 15.75
N PHE A 227 -21.23 -7.32 14.78
CA PHE A 227 -19.97 -6.61 15.02
C PHE A 227 -20.12 -5.08 15.04
N PHE A 228 -21.32 -4.56 14.71
CA PHE A 228 -21.59 -3.13 14.67
C PHE A 228 -22.38 -2.73 15.91
N GLU A 229 -21.76 -1.90 16.74
CA GLU A 229 -22.45 -1.32 17.90
C GLU A 229 -23.49 -0.28 17.45
N SER A 230 -24.68 -0.31 18.05
CA SER A 230 -25.78 0.59 17.76
C SER A 230 -25.44 2.08 18.03
N LYS A 231 -24.48 2.33 18.93
CA LYS A 231 -23.93 3.66 19.28
C LYS A 231 -22.53 3.84 18.74
N ALA A 232 -22.30 3.52 17.48
CA ALA A 232 -21.03 3.87 16.84
C ALA A 232 -20.79 5.38 17.03
N ASN A 233 -19.63 5.74 17.57
CA ASN A 233 -19.23 7.13 17.80
C ASN A 233 -19.11 7.83 16.44
N ASN A 234 -20.21 8.35 15.90
CA ASN A 234 -20.30 9.10 14.65
C ASN A 234 -19.52 10.44 14.69
N SER A 235 -18.79 10.70 15.81
CA SER A 235 -18.05 11.93 16.03
C SER A 235 -16.73 12.02 15.26
N ILE A 236 -16.24 10.91 14.70
CA ILE A 236 -14.96 10.91 13.99
C ILE A 236 -15.15 11.50 12.59
N ASN A 237 -14.54 12.65 12.35
CA ASN A 237 -14.56 13.26 11.03
C ASN A 237 -13.79 12.38 10.02
N LYS A 238 -14.51 11.88 9.01
CA LYS A 238 -13.93 11.06 7.93
C LYS A 238 -13.22 11.89 6.86
N VAL A 239 -13.28 13.21 6.93
CA VAL A 239 -12.65 14.12 5.97
C VAL A 239 -11.76 15.11 6.71
N THR A 240 -10.51 15.20 6.31
CA THR A 240 -9.57 16.22 6.77
C THR A 240 -9.05 16.97 5.56
N VAL A 241 -9.20 18.30 5.55
CA VAL A 241 -8.62 19.20 4.55
C VAL A 241 -7.53 20.02 5.23
N LEU A 242 -6.33 20.03 4.68
CA LEU A 242 -5.21 20.79 5.19
C LEU A 242 -4.66 21.72 4.10
N LYS A 243 -4.74 23.02 4.36
CA LYS A 243 -4.14 24.03 3.52
C LYS A 243 -2.63 24.07 3.70
N TYR A 244 -1.89 24.23 2.61
CA TYR A 244 -0.42 24.20 2.60
C TYR A 244 0.24 25.18 3.57
N ASN A 245 -0.35 26.38 3.74
CA ASN A 245 0.14 27.39 4.68
C ASN A 245 -0.18 27.08 6.15
N LYS A 246 -1.08 26.14 6.43
CA LYS A 246 -1.42 25.65 7.77
C LYS A 246 -0.66 24.38 8.16
N ALA A 247 0.09 23.79 7.23
CA ALA A 247 0.88 22.59 7.48
C ALA A 247 2.01 22.89 8.49
N LYS A 248 2.14 22.02 9.50
CA LYS A 248 3.16 22.17 10.54
C LYS A 248 4.55 21.94 9.96
N LEU A 249 5.42 22.93 10.10
CA LEU A 249 6.81 22.88 9.64
C LEU A 249 7.73 22.42 10.76
N LYS A 250 8.53 21.39 10.49
CA LYS A 250 9.65 20.94 11.30
C LYS A 250 10.96 21.17 10.56
N LYS A 251 12.01 21.54 11.28
CA LYS A 251 13.36 21.71 10.76
C LYS A 251 14.27 20.67 11.40
N THR A 252 15.03 19.93 10.59
CA THR A 252 16.10 19.07 11.07
C THR A 252 17.42 19.82 10.90
N THR A 253 18.17 19.99 11.98
CA THR A 253 19.44 20.73 12.00
C THR A 253 20.61 19.78 12.25
N LYS A 254 21.77 20.14 11.70
CA LYS A 254 23.06 19.53 11.98
C LYS A 254 24.14 20.63 11.92
N ASP A 255 25.04 20.66 12.89
CA ASP A 255 26.10 21.67 12.98
C ASP A 255 25.56 23.10 12.83
N SER A 256 24.47 23.41 13.57
CA SER A 256 23.74 24.70 13.56
C SER A 256 23.04 25.05 12.22
N PHE A 257 23.11 24.20 11.22
CA PHE A 257 22.45 24.45 9.93
C PHE A 257 21.19 23.61 9.72
N THR A 258 20.14 24.21 9.17
CA THR A 258 18.96 23.46 8.71
C THR A 258 19.33 22.65 7.47
N ILE A 259 19.23 21.33 7.57
CA ILE A 259 19.49 20.39 6.47
C ILE A 259 18.22 19.94 5.78
N LEU A 260 17.11 19.78 6.52
CA LEU A 260 15.81 19.40 6.00
C LEU A 260 14.71 20.31 6.54
N LYS A 261 13.75 20.66 5.71
CA LYS A 261 12.45 21.20 6.11
C LYS A 261 11.39 20.15 5.83
N THR A 262 10.59 19.79 6.81
CA THR A 262 9.53 18.79 6.69
C THR A 262 8.20 19.41 7.05
N LYS A 263 7.23 19.39 6.15
CA LYS A 263 5.84 19.74 6.42
C LYS A 263 5.02 18.49 6.67
N GLU A 264 4.31 18.46 7.79
CA GLU A 264 3.31 17.41 8.05
C GLU A 264 2.06 17.72 7.24
N LEU A 265 1.60 16.75 6.46
CA LEU A 265 0.45 16.88 5.59
C LEU A 265 -0.81 16.26 6.23
N ALA A 266 -1.92 16.26 5.51
CA ALA A 266 -3.19 15.77 6.03
C ALA A 266 -3.07 14.35 6.60
N SER A 267 -3.63 14.15 7.78
CA SER A 267 -3.62 12.87 8.48
C SER A 267 -4.96 12.66 9.20
N THR A 268 -5.13 11.50 9.79
CA THR A 268 -6.35 11.12 10.50
C THR A 268 -6.04 10.26 11.72
N LYS A 269 -6.96 10.30 12.68
CA LYS A 269 -6.96 9.35 13.79
C LYS A 269 -7.54 7.98 13.40
N LEU A 270 -8.24 7.89 12.26
CA LEU A 270 -8.85 6.63 11.77
C LEU A 270 -7.82 5.67 11.21
N ALA A 271 -6.74 6.17 10.59
CA ALA A 271 -5.68 5.36 9.99
C ALA A 271 -4.32 5.86 10.47
N LYS A 272 -3.95 5.47 11.69
CA LYS A 272 -2.68 5.88 12.32
C LYS A 272 -1.46 5.26 11.64
N SER A 273 -1.65 4.21 10.86
CA SER A 273 -0.62 3.52 10.11
C SER A 273 -0.04 4.34 8.96
N ALA A 274 -0.77 5.37 8.49
CA ALA A 274 -0.37 6.21 7.37
C ALA A 274 0.07 7.61 7.83
N LYS A 275 1.24 8.05 7.32
CA LYS A 275 1.79 9.38 7.58
C LYS A 275 2.27 10.00 6.29
N SER A 276 2.01 11.27 6.07
CA SER A 276 2.40 11.99 4.85
C SER A 276 3.19 13.25 5.16
N TYR A 277 4.20 13.51 4.35
CA TYR A 277 5.13 14.62 4.52
C TYR A 277 5.54 15.22 3.18
N GLU A 278 5.79 16.53 3.17
CA GLU A 278 6.58 17.16 2.14
C GLU A 278 7.96 17.48 2.73
N ILE A 279 9.03 17.06 2.07
CA ILE A 279 10.41 17.30 2.50
C ILE A 279 11.13 18.15 1.45
N GLU A 280 11.81 19.19 1.94
CA GLU A 280 12.72 20.03 1.17
C GLU A 280 14.14 19.92 1.73
N VAL A 281 15.10 19.56 0.88
CA VAL A 281 16.50 19.42 1.24
C VAL A 281 17.19 20.78 1.12
N MET A 282 17.60 21.36 2.22
CA MET A 282 18.17 22.71 2.30
C MET A 282 19.68 22.74 2.06
N LYS A 283 20.38 21.66 2.38
CA LYS A 283 21.81 21.45 2.14
C LYS A 283 22.09 20.02 1.71
N ASN A 284 23.15 19.82 0.92
CA ASN A 284 23.64 18.48 0.63
C ASN A 284 23.94 17.75 1.95
N ASN A 285 23.42 16.55 2.09
CA ASN A 285 23.57 15.79 3.33
C ASN A 285 23.65 14.28 3.06
N LYS A 286 24.09 13.55 4.08
CA LYS A 286 24.15 12.09 4.10
C LYS A 286 23.38 11.52 5.30
N LEU A 287 22.35 12.23 5.77
CA LEU A 287 21.54 11.78 6.89
C LEU A 287 20.75 10.53 6.48
N LYS A 288 21.25 9.40 6.89
CA LYS A 288 20.63 8.10 6.62
C LYS A 288 19.27 8.00 7.30
N GLN A 289 18.31 7.49 6.56
CA GLN A 289 16.97 7.22 7.03
C GLN A 289 16.65 5.74 6.76
N SER A 290 15.97 5.12 7.69
CA SER A 290 15.31 3.84 7.47
C SER A 290 13.95 3.90 8.16
N SER A 291 12.99 3.20 7.63
CA SER A 291 11.63 3.18 8.17
C SER A 291 11.11 1.76 8.23
N PHE A 292 10.33 1.44 9.24
CA PHE A 292 9.55 0.20 9.30
C PHE A 292 8.30 0.26 8.42
N ALA A 293 8.09 1.37 7.72
CA ALA A 293 6.96 1.58 6.83
C ALA A 293 7.37 1.42 5.35
N HIS A 294 6.42 1.02 4.53
CA HIS A 294 6.51 1.16 3.09
C HIS A 294 6.39 2.64 2.72
N GLN A 295 7.23 3.13 1.82
CA GLN A 295 7.22 4.54 1.43
C GLN A 295 6.94 4.68 -0.07
N TYR A 296 6.04 5.61 -0.38
CA TYR A 296 5.83 6.15 -1.71
C TYR A 296 6.40 7.57 -1.75
N ILE A 297 7.22 7.87 -2.75
CA ILE A 297 7.85 9.17 -2.96
C ILE A 297 7.44 9.69 -4.33
N TYR A 298 6.99 10.94 -4.37
CA TYR A 298 6.74 11.69 -5.59
C TYR A 298 7.66 12.91 -5.64
N VAL A 299 8.42 13.08 -6.73
CA VAL A 299 9.41 14.15 -6.85
C VAL A 299 8.74 15.43 -7.35
N LEU A 300 8.82 16.49 -6.55
CA LEU A 300 8.22 17.80 -6.81
C LEU A 300 9.21 18.80 -7.44
N SER A 301 10.52 18.67 -7.22
CA SER A 301 11.56 19.53 -7.76
C SER A 301 11.98 19.12 -9.18
N LYS A 302 12.57 20.08 -9.93
CA LYS A 302 13.04 19.81 -11.31
C LYS A 302 14.06 18.68 -11.37
N ASN A 303 15.07 18.72 -10.50
CA ASN A 303 16.17 17.74 -10.43
C ASN A 303 16.59 17.48 -8.99
N GLY A 304 17.18 16.33 -8.75
CA GLY A 304 17.75 15.97 -7.47
C GLY A 304 18.44 14.61 -7.50
N SER A 305 18.98 14.19 -6.36
CA SER A 305 19.49 12.84 -6.19
C SER A 305 19.06 12.26 -4.83
N ILE A 306 18.80 10.97 -4.86
CA ILE A 306 18.46 10.16 -3.70
C ILE A 306 19.42 8.98 -3.69
N LYS A 307 20.08 8.74 -2.58
CA LYS A 307 20.85 7.51 -2.41
C LYS A 307 19.99 6.47 -1.73
N ILE A 308 19.88 5.31 -2.35
CA ILE A 308 19.15 4.17 -1.79
C ILE A 308 20.12 2.99 -1.77
N GLU A 309 20.38 2.46 -0.57
CA GLU A 309 21.47 1.50 -0.32
C GLU A 309 22.80 2.10 -0.85
N ASN A 310 23.47 1.44 -1.77
CA ASN A 310 24.74 1.89 -2.35
C ASN A 310 24.58 2.57 -3.73
N LYS A 311 23.34 2.85 -4.16
CA LYS A 311 23.06 3.42 -5.49
C LYS A 311 22.70 4.90 -5.42
N ASP A 312 23.40 5.73 -6.17
CA ASP A 312 23.03 7.13 -6.40
C ASP A 312 22.01 7.21 -7.55
N ILE A 313 20.84 7.75 -7.24
CA ILE A 313 19.70 7.79 -8.15
C ILE A 313 19.39 9.24 -8.47
N ARG A 314 19.66 9.66 -9.69
CA ARG A 314 19.20 10.96 -10.19
C ARG A 314 17.70 10.90 -10.43
N VAL A 315 16.98 11.90 -9.94
CA VAL A 315 15.52 12.02 -10.05
C VAL A 315 15.12 13.35 -10.65
N LYS A 316 13.98 13.36 -11.33
CA LYS A 316 13.39 14.54 -11.97
C LYS A 316 11.95 14.72 -11.49
N CYS A 317 11.40 15.90 -11.71
CA CYS A 317 9.99 16.20 -11.41
C CYS A 317 9.07 15.13 -12.02
N ASN A 318 8.09 14.72 -11.23
CA ASN A 318 7.10 13.66 -11.54
C ASN A 318 7.66 12.23 -11.59
N ASP A 319 8.96 12.01 -11.31
CA ASP A 319 9.44 10.65 -11.04
C ASP A 319 8.81 10.15 -9.73
N THR A 320 8.54 8.84 -9.67
CA THR A 320 8.00 8.20 -8.47
C THR A 320 8.88 7.06 -8.01
N ILE A 321 8.99 6.88 -6.68
CA ILE A 321 9.86 5.88 -6.07
C ILE A 321 9.08 5.15 -4.98
N TYR A 322 9.17 3.83 -4.97
CA TYR A 322 8.76 2.99 -3.87
C TYR A 322 9.99 2.52 -3.11
N ILE A 323 9.95 2.61 -1.78
CA ILE A 323 10.98 2.10 -0.88
C ILE A 323 10.34 1.11 0.10
N LYS A 324 10.92 -0.10 0.14
CA LYS A 324 10.52 -1.17 1.04
C LYS A 324 10.94 -0.85 2.49
N PRO A 325 10.21 -1.33 3.52
CA PRO A 325 10.65 -1.22 4.90
C PRO A 325 12.10 -1.67 5.12
N LEU A 326 12.79 -1.04 6.05
CA LEU A 326 14.19 -1.30 6.43
C LEU A 326 15.24 -1.02 5.36
N THR A 327 14.84 -0.40 4.23
CA THR A 327 15.79 -0.02 3.18
C THR A 327 16.43 1.32 3.52
N GLU A 328 17.75 1.32 3.68
CA GLU A 328 18.53 2.51 3.99
C GLU A 328 18.56 3.47 2.81
N HIS A 329 18.24 4.73 3.06
CA HIS A 329 18.26 5.77 2.03
C HIS A 329 18.51 7.15 2.63
N TYR A 330 18.90 8.11 1.78
CA TYR A 330 18.94 9.53 2.15
C TYR A 330 18.74 10.45 0.94
N PHE A 331 18.21 11.63 1.23
CA PHE A 331 17.95 12.68 0.24
C PHE A 331 19.17 13.57 0.17
N SER A 332 20.01 13.40 -0.87
CA SER A 332 21.38 13.90 -0.87
C SER A 332 21.52 15.32 -1.40
N SER A 333 20.72 15.75 -2.36
CA SER A 333 20.98 17.03 -3.07
C SER A 333 20.14 18.20 -2.56
N LYS A 334 20.80 19.33 -2.35
CA LYS A 334 20.16 20.63 -2.07
C LYS A 334 19.12 20.96 -3.14
N GLY A 335 17.96 21.48 -2.70
CA GLY A 335 16.84 21.86 -3.56
C GLY A 335 15.94 20.71 -3.98
N LEU A 336 16.25 19.45 -3.59
CA LEU A 336 15.33 18.34 -3.78
C LEU A 336 14.08 18.56 -2.91
N LYS A 337 12.93 18.55 -3.57
CA LYS A 337 11.62 18.64 -2.93
C LYS A 337 10.78 17.42 -3.29
N ILE A 338 10.23 16.74 -2.31
CA ILE A 338 9.52 15.48 -2.47
C ILE A 338 8.28 15.41 -1.58
N LEU A 339 7.25 14.73 -2.06
CA LEU A 339 6.13 14.22 -1.28
C LEU A 339 6.45 12.79 -0.85
N ILE A 340 6.22 12.47 0.42
CA ILE A 340 6.34 11.11 0.95
C ILE A 340 5.01 10.71 1.58
N LEU A 341 4.48 9.53 1.23
CA LEU A 341 3.53 8.80 2.04
C LEU A 341 4.21 7.56 2.60
N SER A 342 4.13 7.38 3.90
CA SER A 342 4.58 6.19 4.61
C SER A 342 3.37 5.43 5.15
N VAL A 343 3.29 4.12 4.91
CA VAL A 343 2.28 3.24 5.49
C VAL A 343 2.98 2.09 6.18
N ASP A 344 2.66 1.86 7.44
CA ASP A 344 3.30 0.86 8.28
C ASP A 344 3.22 -0.54 7.64
N SER A 345 4.24 -1.35 7.89
CA SER A 345 4.22 -2.77 7.52
C SER A 345 3.15 -3.52 8.34
N LYS A 346 2.86 -4.75 7.96
CA LYS A 346 1.92 -5.62 8.69
C LYS A 346 2.38 -5.97 10.11
N ILE A 347 3.69 -5.82 10.40
CA ILE A 347 4.22 -6.06 11.73
C ILE A 347 3.89 -4.86 12.62
N ASN A 348 2.79 -4.95 13.36
CA ASN A 348 2.34 -3.95 14.33
C ASN A 348 3.06 -4.10 15.69
N GLU A 349 2.73 -3.26 16.65
CA GLU A 349 3.36 -3.26 17.98
C GLU A 349 3.09 -4.56 18.76
N GLU A 350 1.90 -5.16 18.60
CA GLU A 350 1.55 -6.44 19.24
C GLU A 350 2.39 -7.58 18.68
N ALA A 351 2.50 -7.65 17.33
CA ALA A 351 3.35 -8.64 16.68
C ALA A 351 4.83 -8.48 17.07
N LYS A 352 5.32 -7.24 17.17
CA LYS A 352 6.68 -6.97 17.66
C LYS A 352 6.88 -7.46 19.09
N LEU A 353 5.91 -7.25 19.97
CA LEU A 353 5.97 -7.72 21.35
C LEU A 353 6.10 -9.25 21.38
N GLN A 354 5.24 -9.96 20.64
CA GLN A 354 5.29 -11.42 20.55
C GLN A 354 6.64 -11.92 19.98
N LEU A 355 7.12 -11.32 18.89
CA LEU A 355 8.42 -11.66 18.30
C LEU A 355 9.58 -11.50 19.31
N ASN A 356 9.54 -10.44 20.13
CA ASN A 356 10.52 -10.21 21.17
C ASN A 356 10.47 -11.29 22.26
N GLN A 357 9.26 -11.72 22.66
CA GLN A 357 9.07 -12.81 23.63
C GLN A 357 9.55 -14.16 23.09
N ILE A 358 9.29 -14.48 21.82
CA ILE A 358 9.79 -15.68 21.14
C ILE A 358 11.32 -15.67 21.07
N GLY A 359 11.92 -14.48 20.89
CA GLY A 359 13.37 -14.27 20.90
C GLY A 359 14.07 -14.54 19.55
N LYS A 360 15.13 -13.79 19.33
CA LYS A 360 15.89 -13.78 18.05
C LYS A 360 16.44 -15.14 17.62
N LYS A 361 16.77 -16.02 18.57
CA LYS A 361 17.29 -17.37 18.30
C LYS A 361 16.31 -18.26 17.53
N ASN A 362 15.02 -17.92 17.56
CA ASN A 362 13.97 -18.67 16.89
C ASN A 362 13.56 -18.06 15.54
N LEU A 363 14.25 -17.00 15.07
CA LEU A 363 13.87 -16.28 13.86
C LEU A 363 13.75 -17.18 12.62
N ASP A 364 14.73 -18.07 12.42
CA ASP A 364 14.70 -18.99 11.27
C ASP A 364 13.52 -19.96 11.36
N ARG A 365 13.15 -20.40 12.56
CA ARG A 365 11.97 -21.25 12.77
C ARG A 365 10.67 -20.51 12.47
N ILE A 366 10.59 -19.21 12.79
CA ILE A 366 9.42 -18.36 12.46
C ILE A 366 9.31 -18.18 10.94
N ILE A 367 10.43 -17.89 10.28
CA ILE A 367 10.47 -17.61 8.83
C ILE A 367 10.22 -18.87 8.01
N TYR A 368 10.83 -19.97 8.39
CA TYR A 368 10.80 -21.24 7.65
C TYR A 368 9.89 -22.27 8.31
N ASP A 369 9.40 -21.97 9.53
CA ASP A 369 8.55 -22.85 10.34
C ASP A 369 9.14 -24.28 10.38
N ASP A 370 10.39 -24.40 10.76
CA ASP A 370 11.16 -25.65 10.71
C ASP A 370 10.91 -26.52 11.95
N THR A 371 9.63 -26.82 12.21
CA THR A 371 9.24 -27.70 13.33
C THR A 371 8.85 -29.07 12.80
N ALA A 372 9.77 -29.98 12.70
CA ALA A 372 9.47 -31.37 12.32
C ALA A 372 9.22 -32.22 13.55
N TRP A 373 8.02 -32.78 13.68
CA TRP A 373 7.63 -33.69 14.75
C TRP A 373 8.14 -35.11 14.53
N PHE A 374 8.37 -35.49 13.29
CA PHE A 374 8.87 -36.79 12.90
C PHE A 374 10.27 -36.62 12.28
N LYS A 375 11.12 -37.59 12.57
CA LYS A 375 12.46 -37.64 12.01
C LYS A 375 12.40 -37.67 10.48
N ARG A 376 13.30 -36.92 9.87
CA ARG A 376 13.53 -36.94 8.42
C ARG A 376 13.93 -38.32 7.93
#